data_30506852c0ba3d57dfefda3eb7fb9426
#
_entry.id   30506852c0ba3d57dfefda3eb7fb9426
#
_cell.length_a   1.000
_cell.length_b   1.000
_cell.length_c   1.000
_cell.angle_alpha   90.00
_cell.angle_beta   90.00
_cell.angle_gamma   90.00
#
_symmetry.space_group_name_H-M   'P 1'
#
loop_
_entity.id
_entity.type
_entity.pdbx_description
1 polymer ?
#
loop_
_entity_poly.entity_id
_entity_poly.type
_entity_poly.pdbx_seq_one_letter_code
_entity_poly.pdbx_strand_id
1 'polypeptide(L)'
;MWRSIFASFVFLHGVIHFIGVAKVLGINNHTPITQAIAKPAASIWFLTALLFLAAAILFLLKKDIWLLLSVAAIVLSQFLILSVWKDAKLGTIPNVLILLVVILSFGSWQFEKRYRNEVQIGLQCIKQVKPSLLTEADLLPLPLPVQRYLKYAGVVNKPNVLNVKIEFVGQMRQKGKEWFPFTSEQYNFFNVPTRLFFMKAKMFGITVPGFHSYKNGKASMQIKPFGLLPMVSEKDGILNKAETVTVFNDMCLLAPATLIDKRIAWTAIDDQNARAVFTINDISITATLCFNDIGQLINFVSDDRYEIGDKKRYRFSTPVSNYQNFNGYNLPAYGEALWHYPEGAFTYGRFNIKAIKYNTE
;
A
#
# COMPACT_ATOMS: atom_id res chain seq x y z
N MET A 1 -7.61 -18.70 -9.44
CA MET A 1 -7.05 -19.86 -10.17
C MET A 1 -5.69 -20.29 -9.64
N TRP A 2 -4.61 -19.50 -9.77
CA TRP A 2 -3.24 -19.94 -9.33
C TRP A 2 -3.15 -20.32 -7.84
N ARG A 3 -3.87 -19.61 -6.94
CA ARG A 3 -3.88 -19.95 -5.50
C ARG A 3 -4.40 -21.35 -5.22
N SER A 4 -5.48 -21.76 -5.89
CA SER A 4 -6.05 -23.09 -5.74
C SER A 4 -5.09 -24.16 -6.29
N ILE A 5 -4.44 -23.88 -7.43
CA ILE A 5 -3.44 -24.78 -8.02
C ILE A 5 -2.27 -25.00 -7.07
N PHE A 6 -1.71 -23.91 -6.51
CA PHE A 6 -0.60 -24.03 -5.56
C PHE A 6 -1.02 -24.72 -4.25
N ALA A 7 -2.20 -24.40 -3.70
CA ALA A 7 -2.71 -25.08 -2.52
C ALA A 7 -2.91 -26.58 -2.76
N SER A 8 -3.47 -26.97 -3.92
CA SER A 8 -3.61 -28.38 -4.29
C SER A 8 -2.26 -29.07 -4.43
N PHE A 9 -1.25 -28.39 -4.98
CA PHE A 9 0.12 -28.92 -5.08
C PHE A 9 0.73 -29.19 -3.70
N VAL A 10 0.62 -28.23 -2.77
CA VAL A 10 1.09 -28.38 -1.38
C VAL A 10 0.33 -29.49 -0.66
N PHE A 11 -1.00 -29.56 -0.85
CA PHE A 11 -1.85 -30.58 -0.27
C PHE A 11 -1.44 -31.99 -0.74
N LEU A 12 -1.30 -32.20 -2.06
CA LEU A 12 -0.89 -33.48 -2.65
C LEU A 12 0.50 -33.86 -2.16
N HIS A 13 1.44 -32.95 -2.07
CA HIS A 13 2.76 -33.20 -1.52
C HIS A 13 2.67 -33.64 -0.06
N GLY A 14 1.78 -33.07 0.74
CA GLY A 14 1.49 -33.48 2.10
C GLY A 14 0.94 -34.92 2.17
N VAL A 15 -0.02 -35.27 1.30
CA VAL A 15 -0.63 -36.60 1.24
C VAL A 15 0.40 -37.68 0.93
N ILE A 16 1.39 -37.40 0.08
CA ILE A 16 2.47 -38.34 -0.25
C ILE A 16 3.24 -38.80 1.01
N HIS A 17 3.36 -37.98 2.02
CA HIS A 17 4.05 -38.33 3.27
C HIS A 17 3.35 -39.45 4.06
N PHE A 18 2.05 -39.70 3.84
CA PHE A 18 1.39 -40.85 4.43
C PHE A 18 1.92 -42.18 3.92
N ILE A 19 2.63 -42.24 2.79
CA ILE A 19 3.29 -43.43 2.29
C ILE A 19 4.33 -43.95 3.31
N GLY A 20 5.10 -43.05 3.94
CA GLY A 20 6.06 -43.43 4.98
C GLY A 20 5.38 -43.99 6.23
N VAL A 21 4.22 -43.43 6.62
CA VAL A 21 3.39 -43.94 7.71
C VAL A 21 2.87 -45.36 7.38
N ALA A 22 2.29 -45.53 6.17
CA ALA A 22 1.75 -46.80 5.71
C ALA A 22 2.83 -47.89 5.65
N LYS A 23 4.07 -47.55 5.27
CA LYS A 23 5.22 -48.46 5.25
C LYS A 23 5.55 -48.99 6.65
N VAL A 24 5.60 -48.09 7.65
CA VAL A 24 5.94 -48.49 9.03
C VAL A 24 4.84 -49.32 9.67
N LEU A 25 3.57 -49.00 9.37
CA LEU A 25 2.39 -49.70 9.91
C LEU A 25 2.10 -51.04 9.18
N GLY A 26 2.80 -51.33 8.09
CA GLY A 26 2.56 -52.55 7.32
C GLY A 26 1.20 -52.58 6.63
N ILE A 27 0.57 -51.42 6.39
CA ILE A 27 -0.77 -51.35 5.80
C ILE A 27 -0.75 -51.76 4.31
N ASN A 28 0.39 -51.54 3.62
CA ASN A 28 0.54 -51.91 2.23
C ASN A 28 1.94 -52.47 1.95
N ASN A 29 1.99 -53.70 1.47
CA ASN A 29 3.25 -54.39 1.13
C ASN A 29 3.91 -53.88 -0.16
N HIS A 30 3.21 -53.07 -0.96
CA HIS A 30 3.68 -52.49 -2.22
C HIS A 30 4.00 -50.99 -2.12
N THR A 31 4.58 -50.56 -1.00
CA THR A 31 5.00 -49.12 -0.89
C THR A 31 6.20 -48.87 -1.81
N PRO A 32 6.29 -47.69 -2.45
CA PRO A 32 7.42 -47.35 -3.31
C PRO A 32 8.74 -47.13 -2.53
N ILE A 33 8.68 -47.10 -1.19
CA ILE A 33 9.87 -46.98 -0.33
C ILE A 33 10.39 -48.37 -0.05
N THR A 34 11.58 -48.69 -0.59
CA THR A 34 12.25 -49.98 -0.40
C THR A 34 13.10 -50.01 0.87
N GLN A 35 13.64 -48.85 1.27
CA GLN A 35 14.48 -48.69 2.45
C GLN A 35 13.68 -48.88 3.74
N ALA A 36 14.35 -49.43 4.77
CA ALA A 36 13.74 -49.59 6.08
C ALA A 36 13.51 -48.20 6.77
N ILE A 37 12.34 -48.01 7.35
CA ILE A 37 11.99 -46.82 8.13
C ILE A 37 11.87 -47.24 9.60
N ALA A 38 12.60 -46.58 10.49
CA ALA A 38 12.50 -46.83 11.93
C ALA A 38 11.10 -46.48 12.44
N LYS A 39 10.53 -47.27 13.34
CA LYS A 39 9.18 -47.04 13.89
C LYS A 39 8.93 -45.64 14.42
N PRO A 40 9.87 -44.98 15.16
CA PRO A 40 9.67 -43.60 15.61
C PRO A 40 9.56 -42.59 14.48
N ALA A 41 10.12 -42.85 13.31
CA ALA A 41 10.04 -41.96 12.16
C ALA A 41 8.60 -41.85 11.58
N ALA A 42 7.74 -42.86 11.83
CA ALA A 42 6.34 -42.80 11.39
C ALA A 42 5.61 -41.56 11.91
N SER A 43 5.87 -41.16 13.17
CA SER A 43 5.27 -39.95 13.75
C SER A 43 5.77 -38.66 13.06
N ILE A 44 7.04 -38.62 12.62
CA ILE A 44 7.59 -37.48 11.88
C ILE A 44 6.98 -37.44 10.48
N TRP A 45 6.83 -38.59 9.79
CA TRP A 45 6.13 -38.67 8.49
C TRP A 45 4.69 -38.16 8.62
N PHE A 46 3.96 -38.61 9.66
CA PHE A 46 2.58 -38.17 9.93
C PHE A 46 2.49 -36.66 10.22
N LEU A 47 3.35 -36.16 11.11
CA LEU A 47 3.40 -34.73 11.43
C LEU A 47 3.70 -33.88 10.20
N THR A 48 4.65 -34.30 9.35
CA THR A 48 4.99 -33.59 8.11
C THR A 48 3.80 -33.53 7.16
N ALA A 49 3.05 -34.62 7.00
CA ALA A 49 1.82 -34.65 6.23
C ALA A 49 0.82 -33.61 6.76
N LEU A 50 0.53 -33.63 8.08
CA LEU A 50 -0.41 -32.68 8.70
C LEU A 50 0.02 -31.22 8.55
N LEU A 51 1.32 -30.93 8.66
CA LEU A 51 1.83 -29.58 8.49
C LEU A 51 1.61 -29.04 7.08
N PHE A 52 1.86 -29.84 6.03
CA PHE A 52 1.58 -29.44 4.65
C PHE A 52 0.08 -29.27 4.40
N LEU A 53 -0.77 -30.17 4.92
CA LEU A 53 -2.23 -30.04 4.78
C LEU A 53 -2.74 -28.77 5.46
N ALA A 54 -2.30 -28.50 6.69
CA ALA A 54 -2.64 -27.28 7.41
C ALA A 54 -2.12 -26.03 6.68
N ALA A 55 -0.89 -26.06 6.16
CA ALA A 55 -0.33 -24.95 5.39
C ALA A 55 -1.15 -24.65 4.14
N ALA A 56 -1.57 -25.69 3.39
CA ALA A 56 -2.42 -25.54 2.20
C ALA A 56 -3.78 -24.88 2.54
N ILE A 57 -4.43 -25.34 3.61
CA ILE A 57 -5.71 -24.77 4.08
C ILE A 57 -5.53 -23.32 4.49
N LEU A 58 -4.54 -23.03 5.34
CA LEU A 58 -4.29 -21.65 5.83
C LEU A 58 -3.86 -20.71 4.71
N PHE A 59 -3.16 -21.18 3.70
CA PHE A 59 -2.87 -20.42 2.49
C PHE A 59 -4.15 -20.01 1.75
N LEU A 60 -5.11 -20.93 1.58
CA LEU A 60 -6.42 -20.63 0.98
C LEU A 60 -7.21 -19.61 1.83
N LEU A 61 -7.16 -19.75 3.15
CA LEU A 61 -7.81 -18.85 4.11
C LEU A 61 -7.08 -17.49 4.27
N LYS A 62 -5.99 -17.27 3.54
CA LYS A 62 -5.17 -16.03 3.59
C LYS A 62 -4.62 -15.71 5.00
N LYS A 63 -4.28 -16.73 5.79
CA LYS A 63 -3.69 -16.59 7.13
C LYS A 63 -2.17 -16.71 7.04
N ASP A 64 -1.45 -15.68 7.47
CA ASP A 64 0.02 -15.57 7.29
C ASP A 64 0.82 -16.71 7.98
N ILE A 65 0.24 -17.36 8.99
CA ILE A 65 0.85 -18.50 9.70
C ILE A 65 1.19 -19.68 8.76
N TRP A 66 0.58 -19.76 7.56
CA TRP A 66 0.91 -20.78 6.56
C TRP A 66 2.40 -20.77 6.18
N LEU A 67 3.04 -19.58 6.21
CA LEU A 67 4.47 -19.43 5.91
C LEU A 67 5.32 -20.24 6.89
N LEU A 68 5.06 -20.07 8.20
CA LEU A 68 5.79 -20.77 9.25
C LEU A 68 5.58 -22.30 9.16
N LEU A 69 4.32 -22.72 8.97
CA LEU A 69 4.01 -24.15 8.86
C LEU A 69 4.65 -24.78 7.62
N SER A 70 4.70 -24.06 6.50
CA SER A 70 5.38 -24.54 5.29
C SER A 70 6.88 -24.73 5.51
N VAL A 71 7.54 -23.78 6.18
CA VAL A 71 8.97 -23.90 6.50
C VAL A 71 9.22 -25.14 7.37
N ALA A 72 8.44 -25.32 8.44
CA ALA A 72 8.56 -26.49 9.32
C ALA A 72 8.33 -27.80 8.54
N ALA A 73 7.28 -27.84 7.71
CA ALA A 73 6.97 -29.00 6.88
C ALA A 73 8.11 -29.34 5.90
N ILE A 74 8.68 -28.32 5.22
CA ILE A 74 9.78 -28.50 4.26
C ILE A 74 11.02 -29.06 4.97
N VAL A 75 11.37 -28.51 6.14
CA VAL A 75 12.55 -28.99 6.91
C VAL A 75 12.38 -30.45 7.30
N LEU A 76 11.24 -30.84 7.88
CA LEU A 76 10.96 -32.23 8.25
C LEU A 76 10.89 -33.12 7.01
N SER A 77 10.20 -32.68 5.95
CA SER A 77 10.13 -33.42 4.69
C SER A 77 11.52 -33.70 4.11
N GLN A 78 12.38 -32.69 4.05
CA GLN A 78 13.72 -32.83 3.50
C GLN A 78 14.57 -33.77 4.35
N PHE A 79 14.46 -33.73 5.67
CA PHE A 79 15.11 -34.69 6.57
C PHE A 79 14.64 -36.12 6.28
N LEU A 80 13.33 -36.34 6.13
CA LEU A 80 12.76 -37.64 5.81
C LEU A 80 13.21 -38.16 4.43
N ILE A 81 13.21 -37.27 3.41
CA ILE A 81 13.70 -37.61 2.07
C ILE A 81 15.16 -38.04 2.11
N LEU A 82 16.02 -37.35 2.87
CA LEU A 82 17.42 -37.72 3.01
C LEU A 82 17.59 -39.07 3.69
N SER A 83 16.73 -39.44 4.65
CA SER A 83 16.78 -40.74 5.33
C SER A 83 16.45 -41.93 4.41
N VAL A 84 15.70 -41.69 3.34
CA VAL A 84 15.32 -42.70 2.32
C VAL A 84 15.64 -42.21 0.90
N TRP A 85 16.80 -41.56 0.75
CA TRP A 85 17.21 -40.84 -0.47
C TRP A 85 17.09 -41.64 -1.76
N LYS A 86 17.45 -42.94 -1.71
CA LYS A 86 17.40 -43.81 -2.88
C LYS A 86 16.01 -43.86 -3.51
N ASP A 87 14.98 -43.84 -2.68
CA ASP A 87 13.58 -44.00 -3.10
C ASP A 87 12.86 -42.66 -3.26
N ALA A 88 13.20 -41.64 -2.45
CA ALA A 88 12.41 -40.41 -2.31
C ALA A 88 13.08 -39.13 -2.82
N LYS A 89 14.27 -39.19 -3.45
CA LYS A 89 15.05 -38.02 -3.89
C LYS A 89 14.26 -36.99 -4.73
N LEU A 90 13.31 -37.46 -5.53
CA LEU A 90 12.45 -36.57 -6.35
C LEU A 90 11.51 -35.72 -5.51
N GLY A 91 11.24 -36.10 -4.25
CA GLY A 91 10.46 -35.28 -3.30
C GLY A 91 11.14 -33.97 -2.93
N THR A 92 12.45 -33.81 -3.18
CA THR A 92 13.16 -32.53 -3.01
C THR A 92 12.66 -31.48 -3.99
N ILE A 93 12.20 -31.83 -5.19
CA ILE A 93 11.72 -30.90 -6.19
C ILE A 93 10.49 -30.12 -5.68
N PRO A 94 9.40 -30.76 -5.21
CA PRO A 94 8.28 -30.02 -4.62
C PRO A 94 8.69 -29.20 -3.38
N ASN A 95 9.60 -29.68 -2.52
CA ASN A 95 10.10 -28.89 -1.41
C ASN A 95 10.75 -27.58 -1.88
N VAL A 96 11.61 -27.62 -2.90
CA VAL A 96 12.25 -26.43 -3.47
C VAL A 96 11.21 -25.47 -4.08
N LEU A 97 10.23 -26.01 -4.82
CA LEU A 97 9.18 -25.17 -5.42
C LEU A 97 8.30 -24.50 -4.35
N ILE A 98 7.93 -25.22 -3.30
CA ILE A 98 7.17 -24.66 -2.18
C ILE A 98 8.00 -23.60 -1.45
N LEU A 99 9.28 -23.88 -1.18
CA LEU A 99 10.20 -22.96 -0.52
C LEU A 99 10.34 -21.64 -1.31
N LEU A 100 10.45 -21.72 -2.63
CA LEU A 100 10.52 -20.52 -3.49
C LEU A 100 9.28 -19.64 -3.30
N VAL A 101 8.07 -20.24 -3.34
CA VAL A 101 6.83 -19.49 -3.13
C VAL A 101 6.74 -18.92 -1.71
N VAL A 102 7.23 -19.66 -0.70
CA VAL A 102 7.31 -19.19 0.70
C VAL A 102 8.22 -17.96 0.80
N ILE A 103 9.42 -17.99 0.19
CA ILE A 103 10.36 -16.84 0.21
C ILE A 103 9.73 -15.60 -0.44
N LEU A 104 9.15 -15.74 -1.64
CA LEU A 104 8.51 -14.62 -2.36
C LEU A 104 7.31 -14.04 -1.58
N SER A 105 6.53 -14.92 -0.94
CA SER A 105 5.39 -14.51 -0.12
C SER A 105 5.83 -13.85 1.17
N PHE A 106 6.88 -14.36 1.83
CA PHE A 106 7.45 -13.76 3.03
C PHE A 106 8.01 -12.37 2.76
N GLY A 107 8.72 -12.16 1.64
CA GLY A 107 9.20 -10.85 1.26
C GLY A 107 8.06 -9.84 1.08
N SER A 108 6.98 -10.22 0.38
CA SER A 108 5.80 -9.39 0.19
C SER A 108 5.11 -9.06 1.53
N TRP A 109 4.96 -10.06 2.39
CA TRP A 109 4.39 -9.90 3.73
C TRP A 109 5.23 -8.96 4.62
N GLN A 110 6.55 -9.14 4.65
CA GLN A 110 7.45 -8.30 5.43
C GLN A 110 7.43 -6.84 4.96
N PHE A 111 7.36 -6.61 3.65
CA PHE A 111 7.29 -5.28 3.08
C PHE A 111 5.97 -4.57 3.45
N GLU A 112 4.83 -5.27 3.37
CA GLU A 112 3.53 -4.75 3.82
C GLU A 112 3.48 -4.55 5.34
N LYS A 113 4.08 -5.46 6.13
CA LYS A 113 4.16 -5.33 7.59
C LYS A 113 4.90 -4.06 8.02
N ARG A 114 5.96 -3.67 7.29
CA ARG A 114 6.65 -2.40 7.53
C ARG A 114 5.70 -1.21 7.38
N TYR A 115 4.90 -1.15 6.33
CA TYR A 115 3.87 -0.12 6.16
C TYR A 115 2.88 -0.11 7.32
N ARG A 116 2.34 -1.28 7.70
CA ARG A 116 1.38 -1.42 8.79
C ARG A 116 1.94 -0.96 10.13
N ASN A 117 3.21 -1.26 10.41
CA ASN A 117 3.89 -0.80 11.63
C ASN A 117 3.98 0.72 11.67
N GLU A 118 4.32 1.36 10.54
CA GLU A 118 4.37 2.81 10.43
C GLU A 118 3.01 3.48 10.65
N VAL A 119 1.94 2.86 10.12
CA VAL A 119 0.57 3.29 10.38
C VAL A 119 0.23 3.19 11.87
N GLN A 120 0.56 2.07 12.52
CA GLN A 120 0.30 1.88 13.95
C GLN A 120 1.04 2.92 14.81
N ILE A 121 2.29 3.24 14.48
CA ILE A 121 3.04 4.32 15.15
C ILE A 121 2.29 5.65 15.00
N GLY A 122 1.84 6.00 13.80
CA GLY A 122 1.07 7.23 13.55
C GLY A 122 -0.23 7.29 14.35
N LEU A 123 -0.98 6.20 14.39
CA LEU A 123 -2.24 6.10 15.17
C LEU A 123 -1.98 6.25 16.67
N GLN A 124 -0.93 5.62 17.20
CA GLN A 124 -0.55 5.76 18.61
C GLN A 124 -0.21 7.21 18.99
N CYS A 125 0.46 7.97 18.10
CA CYS A 125 0.81 9.37 18.35
C CYS A 125 -0.39 10.30 18.50
N ILE A 126 -1.54 9.95 17.93
CA ILE A 126 -2.76 10.79 17.98
C ILE A 126 -3.82 10.26 18.94
N LYS A 127 -3.65 9.08 19.53
CA LYS A 127 -4.67 8.38 20.32
C LYS A 127 -5.26 9.21 21.48
N GLN A 128 -4.46 10.09 22.07
CA GLN A 128 -4.92 10.93 23.20
C GLN A 128 -5.33 12.35 22.77
N VAL A 129 -5.21 12.68 21.47
CA VAL A 129 -5.56 14.00 20.96
C VAL A 129 -7.05 14.04 20.70
N LYS A 130 -7.76 14.91 21.42
CA LYS A 130 -9.18 15.18 21.13
C LYS A 130 -9.26 16.26 20.05
N PRO A 131 -9.89 15.97 18.89
CA PRO A 131 -10.05 16.98 17.87
C PRO A 131 -11.05 18.06 18.34
N SER A 132 -10.67 19.33 18.22
CA SER A 132 -11.61 20.45 18.37
C SER A 132 -12.57 20.51 17.18
N LEU A 133 -13.70 21.20 17.36
CA LEU A 133 -14.60 21.47 16.23
C LEU A 133 -14.07 22.62 15.38
N LEU A 134 -14.15 22.46 14.07
CA LEU A 134 -13.87 23.53 13.13
C LEU A 134 -15.10 24.45 13.05
N THR A 135 -14.92 25.74 13.27
CA THR A 135 -16.00 26.73 13.33
C THR A 135 -15.95 27.68 12.14
N GLU A 136 -17.03 28.47 11.93
CA GLU A 136 -17.04 29.54 10.92
C GLU A 136 -15.93 30.57 11.19
N ALA A 137 -15.58 30.84 12.44
CA ALA A 137 -14.54 31.80 12.81
C ALA A 137 -13.15 31.35 12.31
N ASP A 138 -12.90 30.04 12.26
CA ASP A 138 -11.63 29.50 11.76
C ASP A 138 -11.44 29.74 10.24
N LEU A 139 -12.52 30.01 9.52
CA LEU A 139 -12.49 30.27 8.08
C LEU A 139 -12.19 31.74 7.75
N LEU A 140 -12.49 32.68 8.64
CA LEU A 140 -12.39 34.12 8.38
C LEU A 140 -11.01 34.59 7.87
N PRO A 141 -9.87 34.01 8.33
CA PRO A 141 -8.56 34.42 7.83
C PRO A 141 -8.23 33.92 6.41
N LEU A 142 -9.04 33.02 5.85
CA LEU A 142 -8.78 32.39 4.57
C LEU A 142 -9.31 33.25 3.40
N PRO A 143 -8.73 33.15 2.18
CA PRO A 143 -9.31 33.74 0.98
C PRO A 143 -10.74 33.27 0.73
N LEU A 144 -11.56 34.12 0.18
CA LEU A 144 -12.98 33.86 -0.06
C LEU A 144 -13.23 32.53 -0.85
N PRO A 145 -12.50 32.22 -1.95
CA PRO A 145 -12.71 30.97 -2.66
C PRO A 145 -12.40 29.74 -1.80
N VAL A 146 -11.42 29.83 -0.90
CA VAL A 146 -11.09 28.73 0.05
C VAL A 146 -12.20 28.59 1.10
N GLN A 147 -12.73 29.68 1.64
CA GLN A 147 -13.88 29.64 2.56
C GLN A 147 -15.10 28.96 1.91
N ARG A 148 -15.42 29.32 0.65
CA ARG A 148 -16.52 28.70 -0.11
C ARG A 148 -16.30 27.21 -0.30
N TYR A 149 -15.07 26.82 -0.62
CA TYR A 149 -14.73 25.39 -0.75
C TYR A 149 -14.91 24.64 0.56
N LEU A 150 -14.43 25.17 1.68
CA LEU A 150 -14.58 24.52 2.99
C LEU A 150 -16.05 24.37 3.40
N LYS A 151 -16.87 25.39 3.13
CA LYS A 151 -18.33 25.32 3.33
C LYS A 151 -18.98 24.26 2.42
N TYR A 152 -18.61 24.25 1.14
CA TYR A 152 -19.10 23.26 0.18
C TYR A 152 -18.70 21.83 0.60
N ALA A 153 -17.46 21.63 1.02
CA ALA A 153 -16.95 20.36 1.52
C ALA A 153 -17.64 19.91 2.82
N GLY A 154 -18.36 20.81 3.49
CA GLY A 154 -19.15 20.51 4.68
C GLY A 154 -18.29 20.23 5.90
N VAL A 155 -17.17 20.94 6.09
CA VAL A 155 -16.23 20.72 7.20
C VAL A 155 -16.61 21.51 8.46
N VAL A 156 -17.43 22.54 8.34
CA VAL A 156 -17.85 23.40 9.46
C VAL A 156 -18.70 22.62 10.46
N ASN A 157 -18.49 22.86 11.74
CA ASN A 157 -19.10 22.16 12.88
C ASN A 157 -18.78 20.66 12.94
N LYS A 158 -17.67 20.25 12.29
CA LYS A 158 -17.15 18.90 12.39
C LYS A 158 -15.82 18.88 13.15
N PRO A 159 -15.44 17.72 13.70
CA PRO A 159 -14.13 17.55 14.33
C PRO A 159 -13.00 17.84 13.35
N ASN A 160 -11.98 18.57 13.79
CA ASN A 160 -10.73 18.71 13.05
C ASN A 160 -10.15 17.36 12.70
N VAL A 161 -9.55 17.26 11.51
CA VAL A 161 -9.02 16.01 10.99
C VAL A 161 -7.60 15.80 11.50
N LEU A 162 -7.40 14.81 12.37
CA LEU A 162 -6.09 14.41 12.88
C LEU A 162 -5.40 13.43 11.92
N ASN A 163 -6.18 12.51 11.36
CA ASN A 163 -5.73 11.59 10.33
C ASN A 163 -6.86 11.29 9.34
N VAL A 164 -6.46 10.79 8.18
CA VAL A 164 -7.39 10.24 7.19
C VAL A 164 -6.84 8.93 6.64
N LYS A 165 -7.69 7.92 6.57
CA LYS A 165 -7.47 6.67 5.85
C LYS A 165 -8.19 6.71 4.52
N ILE A 166 -7.50 6.43 3.42
CA ILE A 166 -8.07 6.40 2.08
C ILE A 166 -7.74 5.07 1.40
N GLU A 167 -8.72 4.49 0.71
CA GLU A 167 -8.53 3.38 -0.22
C GLU A 167 -8.79 3.88 -1.63
N PHE A 168 -7.83 3.67 -2.54
CA PHE A 168 -7.98 3.99 -3.96
C PHE A 168 -8.01 2.73 -4.82
N VAL A 169 -8.71 2.85 -5.93
CA VAL A 169 -8.55 2.02 -7.12
C VAL A 169 -8.20 2.95 -8.28
N GLY A 170 -7.27 2.54 -9.14
CA GLY A 170 -6.83 3.42 -10.19
C GLY A 170 -5.94 2.74 -11.21
N GLN A 171 -5.38 3.57 -12.06
CA GLN A 171 -4.41 3.17 -13.07
C GLN A 171 -3.24 4.15 -13.09
N MET A 172 -2.05 3.63 -13.34
CA MET A 172 -0.86 4.44 -13.56
C MET A 172 -0.14 3.99 -14.83
N ARG A 173 0.67 4.87 -15.40
CA ARG A 173 1.56 4.56 -16.52
C ARG A 173 2.82 5.40 -16.45
N GLN A 174 3.89 4.88 -17.03
CA GLN A 174 5.07 5.67 -17.36
C GLN A 174 4.94 6.24 -18.79
N LYS A 175 5.72 7.27 -19.10
CA LYS A 175 5.74 7.86 -20.44
C LYS A 175 6.12 6.80 -21.49
N GLY A 176 5.31 6.70 -22.54
CA GLY A 176 5.48 5.69 -23.58
C GLY A 176 5.14 4.25 -23.18
N LYS A 177 4.47 4.04 -22.03
CA LYS A 177 4.03 2.71 -21.57
C LYS A 177 2.53 2.66 -21.40
N GLU A 178 2.01 1.41 -21.42
CA GLU A 178 0.61 1.12 -21.20
C GLU A 178 0.18 1.33 -19.73
N TRP A 179 -1.12 1.55 -19.54
CA TRP A 179 -1.72 1.65 -18.23
C TRP A 179 -1.68 0.33 -17.48
N PHE A 180 -1.29 0.36 -16.22
CA PHE A 180 -1.43 -0.76 -15.30
C PHE A 180 -2.38 -0.40 -14.14
N PRO A 181 -3.28 -1.32 -13.75
CA PRO A 181 -4.19 -1.07 -12.63
C PRO A 181 -3.47 -1.24 -11.29
N PHE A 182 -3.95 -0.49 -10.29
CA PHE A 182 -3.51 -0.62 -8.92
C PHE A 182 -4.67 -0.51 -7.92
N THR A 183 -4.42 -0.99 -6.71
CA THR A 183 -5.15 -0.65 -5.51
C THR A 183 -4.18 -0.08 -4.50
N SER A 184 -4.62 0.85 -3.63
CA SER A 184 -3.77 1.38 -2.57
C SER A 184 -4.55 1.62 -1.29
N GLU A 185 -3.83 1.57 -0.18
CA GLU A 185 -4.24 2.07 1.12
C GLU A 185 -3.29 3.19 1.51
N GLN A 186 -3.84 4.30 1.97
CA GLN A 186 -3.09 5.48 2.37
C GLN A 186 -3.55 5.98 3.73
N TYR A 187 -2.59 6.41 4.55
CA TYR A 187 -2.84 7.17 5.76
C TYR A 187 -2.08 8.48 5.72
N ASN A 188 -2.78 9.59 6.02
CA ASN A 188 -2.16 10.88 6.28
C ASN A 188 -2.44 11.29 7.72
N PHE A 189 -1.41 11.81 8.41
CA PHE A 189 -1.48 12.39 9.75
C PHE A 189 -1.06 13.85 9.66
N PHE A 190 -1.76 14.75 10.36
CA PHE A 190 -1.60 16.18 10.13
C PHE A 190 -0.90 16.94 11.28
N ASN A 191 -0.89 16.41 12.52
CA ASN A 191 -0.14 17.01 13.62
C ASN A 191 1.37 17.07 13.30
N VAL A 192 1.94 15.91 12.99
CA VAL A 192 3.26 15.78 12.38
C VAL A 192 3.03 15.30 10.96
N PRO A 193 3.22 16.15 9.93
CA PRO A 193 2.85 15.82 8.57
C PRO A 193 3.47 14.50 8.13
N THR A 194 2.60 13.51 7.98
CA THR A 194 3.01 12.16 7.62
C THR A 194 2.06 11.63 6.55
N ARG A 195 2.61 11.07 5.48
CA ARG A 195 1.88 10.38 4.43
C ARG A 195 2.47 9.00 4.24
N LEU A 196 1.65 7.98 4.39
CA LEU A 196 2.02 6.58 4.21
C LEU A 196 1.13 6.00 3.11
N PHE A 197 1.66 5.80 1.92
CA PHE A 197 0.93 5.30 0.76
C PHE A 197 1.47 3.94 0.36
N PHE A 198 0.65 2.89 0.49
CA PHE A 198 0.99 1.53 0.09
C PHE A 198 0.16 1.10 -1.11
N MET A 199 0.82 0.86 -2.23
CA MET A 199 0.21 0.49 -3.50
C MET A 199 0.49 -0.96 -3.85
N LYS A 200 -0.49 -1.63 -4.44
CA LYS A 200 -0.37 -2.96 -5.07
C LYS A 200 -0.70 -2.82 -6.56
N ALA A 201 0.33 -2.61 -7.38
CA ALA A 201 0.19 -2.53 -8.82
C ALA A 201 0.16 -3.93 -9.45
N LYS A 202 -0.64 -4.11 -10.50
CA LYS A 202 -0.62 -5.34 -11.32
C LYS A 202 0.18 -5.08 -12.59
N MET A 203 1.37 -5.65 -12.65
CA MET A 203 2.31 -5.48 -13.77
C MET A 203 2.85 -6.86 -14.16
N PHE A 204 2.97 -7.14 -15.47
CA PHE A 204 3.52 -8.40 -15.98
C PHE A 204 2.87 -9.66 -15.38
N GLY A 205 1.57 -9.62 -15.09
CA GLY A 205 0.84 -10.74 -14.49
C GLY A 205 1.08 -10.96 -12.98
N ILE A 206 1.93 -10.17 -12.34
CA ILE A 206 2.22 -10.25 -10.91
C ILE A 206 1.77 -9.00 -10.15
N THR A 207 1.71 -9.10 -8.84
CA THR A 207 1.51 -7.94 -7.95
C THR A 207 2.86 -7.38 -7.54
N VAL A 208 3.07 -6.10 -7.85
CA VAL A 208 4.27 -5.34 -7.49
C VAL A 208 3.89 -4.34 -6.41
N PRO A 209 4.30 -4.54 -5.15
CA PRO A 209 4.03 -3.59 -4.08
C PRO A 209 4.97 -2.38 -4.17
N GLY A 210 4.41 -1.20 -3.87
CA GLY A 210 5.13 0.05 -3.70
C GLY A 210 4.77 0.70 -2.36
N PHE A 211 5.75 1.26 -1.68
CA PHE A 211 5.57 2.00 -0.44
C PHE A 211 6.24 3.38 -0.53
N HIS A 212 5.41 4.43 -0.48
CA HIS A 212 5.86 5.81 -0.33
C HIS A 212 5.61 6.24 1.11
N SER A 213 6.65 6.74 1.76
CA SER A 213 6.60 7.27 3.11
C SER A 213 7.14 8.70 3.11
N TYR A 214 6.36 9.61 3.65
CA TYR A 214 6.77 10.97 3.98
C TYR A 214 6.51 11.20 5.46
N LYS A 215 7.52 11.71 6.17
CA LYS A 215 7.42 12.01 7.61
C LYS A 215 8.17 13.30 7.90
N ASN A 216 7.45 14.34 8.29
CA ASN A 216 8.01 15.62 8.72
C ASN A 216 9.13 16.16 7.81
N GLY A 217 8.88 16.21 6.50
CA GLY A 217 9.83 16.73 5.52
C GLY A 217 10.80 15.70 4.91
N LYS A 218 10.80 14.45 5.39
CA LYS A 218 11.65 13.37 4.85
C LYS A 218 10.83 12.35 4.10
N ALA A 219 11.23 12.07 2.86
CA ALA A 219 10.51 11.18 1.97
C ALA A 219 11.34 9.93 1.60
N SER A 220 10.65 8.84 1.35
CA SER A 220 11.21 7.65 0.71
C SER A 220 10.18 6.97 -0.19
N MET A 221 10.65 6.40 -1.29
CA MET A 221 9.84 5.64 -2.24
C MET A 221 10.54 4.32 -2.54
N GLN A 222 9.85 3.22 -2.33
CA GLN A 222 10.33 1.88 -2.63
C GLN A 222 9.29 1.12 -3.44
N ILE A 223 9.71 0.54 -4.56
CA ILE A 223 8.91 -0.38 -5.37
C ILE A 223 9.69 -1.68 -5.47
N LYS A 224 9.11 -2.78 -4.97
CA LYS A 224 9.81 -4.05 -4.81
C LYS A 224 8.93 -5.23 -5.26
N PRO A 225 9.10 -5.78 -6.47
CA PRO A 225 8.50 -7.07 -6.81
C PRO A 225 8.75 -8.10 -5.71
N PHE A 226 7.70 -8.78 -5.30
CA PHE A 226 7.69 -9.73 -4.18
C PHE A 226 8.18 -9.16 -2.84
N GLY A 227 8.28 -7.83 -2.71
CA GLY A 227 8.86 -7.20 -1.51
C GLY A 227 10.37 -7.37 -1.34
N LEU A 228 11.05 -8.04 -2.26
CA LEU A 228 12.46 -8.43 -2.17
C LEU A 228 13.36 -7.65 -3.13
N LEU A 229 12.99 -7.60 -4.40
CA LEU A 229 13.84 -7.07 -5.46
C LEU A 229 13.60 -5.56 -5.62
N PRO A 230 14.56 -4.66 -5.33
CA PRO A 230 14.37 -3.23 -5.46
C PRO A 230 14.36 -2.82 -6.94
N MET A 231 13.18 -2.44 -7.48
CA MET A 231 13.06 -1.76 -8.78
C MET A 231 13.28 -0.26 -8.65
N VAL A 232 12.74 0.33 -7.58
CA VAL A 232 12.92 1.75 -7.24
C VAL A 232 13.25 1.82 -5.76
N SER A 233 14.25 2.64 -5.42
CA SER A 233 14.62 2.91 -4.04
C SER A 233 15.20 4.33 -3.95
N GLU A 234 14.30 5.30 -3.78
CA GLU A 234 14.63 6.72 -3.67
C GLU A 234 14.42 7.20 -2.23
N LYS A 235 15.23 8.13 -1.79
CA LYS A 235 15.17 8.66 -0.43
C LYS A 235 15.76 10.07 -0.37
N ASP A 236 15.11 10.95 0.40
CA ASP A 236 15.56 12.31 0.70
C ASP A 236 15.83 13.19 -0.55
N GLY A 237 16.59 14.26 -0.43
CA GLY A 237 16.93 15.16 -1.52
C GLY A 237 15.70 15.78 -2.19
N ILE A 238 15.66 15.73 -3.52
CA ILE A 238 14.56 16.31 -4.33
C ILE A 238 13.20 15.62 -4.06
N LEU A 239 13.23 14.36 -3.61
CA LEU A 239 12.01 13.62 -3.26
C LEU A 239 11.29 14.28 -2.07
N ASN A 240 12.02 14.87 -1.12
CA ASN A 240 11.41 15.56 0.01
C ASN A 240 10.49 16.70 -0.46
N LYS A 241 10.98 17.54 -1.39
CA LYS A 241 10.18 18.64 -1.94
C LYS A 241 9.01 18.12 -2.79
N ALA A 242 9.24 17.11 -3.63
CA ALA A 242 8.21 16.49 -4.46
C ALA A 242 7.06 15.90 -3.62
N GLU A 243 7.39 15.21 -2.54
CA GLU A 243 6.39 14.61 -1.65
C GLU A 243 5.75 15.65 -0.70
N THR A 244 6.40 16.77 -0.39
CA THR A 244 5.77 17.91 0.29
C THR A 244 4.63 18.49 -0.56
N VAL A 245 4.84 18.61 -1.88
CA VAL A 245 3.76 18.99 -2.82
C VAL A 245 2.63 17.96 -2.77
N THR A 246 2.96 16.66 -2.75
CA THR A 246 1.96 15.58 -2.70
C THR A 246 1.15 15.61 -1.39
N VAL A 247 1.81 15.84 -0.24
CA VAL A 247 1.12 15.98 1.05
C VAL A 247 0.15 17.15 1.04
N PHE A 248 0.57 18.31 0.53
CA PHE A 248 -0.32 19.47 0.44
C PHE A 248 -1.47 19.26 -0.54
N ASN A 249 -1.20 18.58 -1.67
CA ASN A 249 -2.25 18.18 -2.60
C ASN A 249 -3.30 17.28 -1.89
N ASP A 250 -2.86 16.29 -1.14
CA ASP A 250 -3.75 15.41 -0.37
C ASP A 250 -4.58 16.20 0.67
N MET A 251 -3.99 17.20 1.36
CA MET A 251 -4.73 18.09 2.28
C MET A 251 -5.85 18.81 1.54
N CYS A 252 -5.56 19.34 0.35
CA CYS A 252 -6.53 20.08 -0.45
C CYS A 252 -7.68 19.19 -0.93
N LEU A 253 -7.40 17.99 -1.41
CA LEU A 253 -8.37 17.13 -2.08
C LEU A 253 -9.12 16.20 -1.13
N LEU A 254 -8.43 15.68 -0.12
CA LEU A 254 -8.89 14.55 0.69
C LEU A 254 -9.18 14.92 2.14
N ALA A 255 -8.64 16.04 2.62
CA ALA A 255 -8.81 16.49 4.01
C ALA A 255 -8.98 18.01 4.10
N PRO A 256 -9.98 18.61 3.42
CA PRO A 256 -10.12 20.08 3.33
C PRO A 256 -10.20 20.77 4.69
N ALA A 257 -10.68 20.12 5.76
CA ALA A 257 -10.65 20.68 7.11
C ALA A 257 -9.24 21.07 7.60
N THR A 258 -8.18 20.52 7.00
CA THR A 258 -6.78 20.81 7.36
C THR A 258 -6.27 22.12 6.72
N LEU A 259 -7.03 22.77 5.85
CA LEU A 259 -6.60 24.00 5.15
C LEU A 259 -6.56 25.26 6.04
N ILE A 260 -7.01 25.13 7.29
CA ILE A 260 -6.84 26.16 8.34
C ILE A 260 -5.46 26.08 9.02
N ASP A 261 -4.62 25.16 8.62
CA ASP A 261 -3.30 24.91 9.22
C ASP A 261 -2.39 26.15 9.09
N LYS A 262 -1.76 26.56 10.20
CA LYS A 262 -0.88 27.73 10.28
C LYS A 262 0.39 27.61 9.43
N ARG A 263 0.74 26.39 8.97
CA ARG A 263 1.84 26.15 8.03
C ARG A 263 1.50 26.58 6.59
N ILE A 264 0.27 26.98 6.34
CA ILE A 264 -0.21 27.45 5.03
C ILE A 264 -0.38 28.98 5.08
N ALA A 265 0.42 29.68 4.29
CA ALA A 265 0.22 31.10 4.05
C ALA A 265 -0.62 31.27 2.78
N TRP A 266 -1.79 31.89 2.91
CA TRP A 266 -2.73 32.08 1.81
C TRP A 266 -2.63 33.48 1.20
N THR A 267 -2.84 33.56 -0.13
CA THR A 267 -3.01 34.81 -0.90
C THR A 267 -4.18 34.65 -1.85
N ALA A 268 -5.13 35.55 -1.83
CA ALA A 268 -6.19 35.63 -2.83
C ALA A 268 -5.58 36.02 -4.18
N ILE A 269 -6.00 35.36 -5.27
CA ILE A 269 -5.68 35.78 -6.64
C ILE A 269 -6.90 36.49 -7.24
N ASP A 270 -8.03 35.81 -7.23
CA ASP A 270 -9.33 36.30 -7.70
C ASP A 270 -10.46 35.49 -7.01
N ASP A 271 -11.68 35.64 -7.50
CA ASP A 271 -12.86 34.98 -6.91
C ASP A 271 -12.89 33.48 -7.05
N GLN A 272 -12.10 32.91 -7.93
CA GLN A 272 -12.05 31.45 -8.21
C GLN A 272 -10.67 30.84 -7.95
N ASN A 273 -9.65 31.65 -7.63
CA ASN A 273 -8.29 31.15 -7.46
C ASN A 273 -7.65 31.67 -6.18
N ALA A 274 -6.95 30.80 -5.48
CA ALA A 274 -6.13 31.15 -4.33
C ALA A 274 -4.75 30.53 -4.43
N ARG A 275 -3.72 31.25 -4.00
CA ARG A 275 -2.35 30.76 -3.88
C ARG A 275 -2.06 30.40 -2.44
N ALA A 276 -1.37 29.28 -2.24
CA ALA A 276 -0.87 28.84 -0.96
C ALA A 276 0.64 28.65 -1.00
N VAL A 277 1.32 29.05 0.07
CA VAL A 277 2.68 28.63 0.38
C VAL A 277 2.59 27.72 1.58
N PHE A 278 2.96 26.44 1.41
CA PHE A 278 2.97 25.44 2.48
C PHE A 278 4.40 25.13 2.89
N THR A 279 4.68 25.26 4.18
CA THR A 279 6.03 25.10 4.72
C THR A 279 6.08 24.02 5.80
N ILE A 280 7.01 23.06 5.63
CA ILE A 280 7.34 22.07 6.64
C ILE A 280 8.85 22.11 6.87
N ASN A 281 9.24 22.48 8.09
CA ASN A 281 10.63 22.76 8.45
C ASN A 281 11.23 23.81 7.48
N ASP A 282 12.26 23.46 6.75
CA ASP A 282 12.98 24.29 5.76
C ASP A 282 12.47 24.13 4.32
N ILE A 283 11.44 23.29 4.10
CA ILE A 283 10.88 23.00 2.77
C ILE A 283 9.62 23.82 2.57
N SER A 284 9.67 24.79 1.66
CA SER A 284 8.50 25.54 1.22
C SER A 284 8.12 25.17 -0.23
N ILE A 285 6.85 25.02 -0.45
CA ILE A 285 6.25 24.80 -1.79
C ILE A 285 5.10 25.75 -2.02
N THR A 286 4.84 26.06 -3.28
CA THR A 286 3.74 26.92 -3.70
C THR A 286 2.75 26.12 -4.55
N ALA A 287 1.47 26.36 -4.32
CA ALA A 287 0.42 25.82 -5.16
C ALA A 287 -0.68 26.83 -5.40
N THR A 288 -1.34 26.71 -6.54
CA THR A 288 -2.56 27.44 -6.89
C THR A 288 -3.73 26.46 -6.88
N LEU A 289 -4.78 26.81 -6.16
CA LEU A 289 -6.04 26.09 -6.10
C LEU A 289 -7.06 26.81 -6.97
N CYS A 290 -7.69 26.09 -7.89
CA CYS A 290 -8.72 26.63 -8.78
C CYS A 290 -10.08 26.06 -8.38
N PHE A 291 -11.08 26.92 -8.25
CA PHE A 291 -12.43 26.57 -7.81
C PHE A 291 -13.45 26.96 -8.90
N ASN A 292 -14.60 26.30 -8.90
CA ASN A 292 -15.74 26.70 -9.72
C ASN A 292 -16.71 27.62 -8.94
N ASP A 293 -17.74 28.11 -9.62
CA ASP A 293 -18.71 29.05 -9.09
C ASP A 293 -19.48 28.54 -7.86
N ILE A 294 -19.66 27.22 -7.76
CA ILE A 294 -20.35 26.58 -6.61
C ILE A 294 -19.41 26.24 -5.46
N GLY A 295 -18.12 26.63 -5.55
CA GLY A 295 -17.12 26.42 -4.50
C GLY A 295 -16.44 25.06 -4.50
N GLN A 296 -16.54 24.26 -5.55
CA GLN A 296 -15.77 23.02 -5.68
C GLN A 296 -14.32 23.31 -6.09
N LEU A 297 -13.36 22.69 -5.46
CA LEU A 297 -12.00 22.64 -5.98
C LEU A 297 -11.99 21.80 -7.27
N ILE A 298 -11.55 22.39 -8.37
CA ILE A 298 -11.51 21.70 -9.67
C ILE A 298 -10.09 21.34 -10.12
N ASN A 299 -9.09 22.05 -9.60
CA ASN A 299 -7.69 21.75 -9.92
C ASN A 299 -6.75 22.24 -8.81
N PHE A 300 -5.67 21.49 -8.62
CA PHE A 300 -4.50 21.87 -7.83
C PHE A 300 -3.31 21.95 -8.79
N VAL A 301 -2.54 23.04 -8.75
CA VAL A 301 -1.39 23.26 -9.64
C VAL A 301 -0.17 23.69 -8.82
N SER A 302 1.00 23.04 -9.06
CA SER A 302 2.26 23.45 -8.45
C SER A 302 3.41 23.33 -9.45
N ASP A 303 4.32 24.30 -9.43
CA ASP A 303 5.56 24.29 -10.20
C ASP A 303 6.77 23.81 -9.38
N ASP A 304 6.56 23.36 -8.14
CA ASP A 304 7.60 22.95 -7.20
C ASP A 304 7.85 21.45 -7.15
N ARG A 305 7.07 20.64 -7.89
CA ARG A 305 7.21 19.19 -7.87
C ARG A 305 8.31 18.72 -8.80
N TYR A 306 9.18 17.83 -8.29
CA TYR A 306 10.20 17.16 -9.10
C TYR A 306 9.64 15.86 -9.69
N GLU A 307 9.89 15.63 -10.95
CA GLU A 307 9.83 14.32 -11.56
C GLU A 307 11.13 13.58 -11.21
N ILE A 308 11.01 12.38 -10.61
CA ILE A 308 12.15 11.71 -9.99
C ILE A 308 13.05 11.04 -11.02
N GLY A 309 12.51 10.59 -12.15
CA GLY A 309 13.25 9.89 -13.19
C GLY A 309 14.28 10.78 -13.88
N ASP A 310 13.92 12.00 -14.25
CA ASP A 310 14.83 12.96 -14.90
C ASP A 310 15.37 14.05 -13.95
N LYS A 311 14.93 14.05 -12.69
CA LYS A 311 15.35 14.95 -11.61
C LYS A 311 15.08 16.43 -11.91
N LYS A 312 14.06 16.73 -12.72
CA LYS A 312 13.67 18.08 -13.10
C LYS A 312 12.35 18.47 -12.47
N ARG A 313 12.15 19.77 -12.29
CA ARG A 313 10.86 20.33 -11.92
C ARG A 313 10.02 20.53 -13.18
N TYR A 314 8.79 20.09 -13.09
CA TYR A 314 7.76 20.38 -14.07
C TYR A 314 6.49 20.83 -13.36
N ARG A 315 5.69 21.61 -14.05
CA ARG A 315 4.34 21.92 -13.57
C ARG A 315 3.60 20.61 -13.37
N PHE A 316 3.04 20.45 -12.19
CA PHE A 316 2.20 19.35 -11.79
C PHE A 316 0.79 19.85 -11.56
N SER A 317 -0.21 19.11 -12.02
CA SER A 317 -1.60 19.42 -11.73
C SER A 317 -2.40 18.17 -11.38
N THR A 318 -3.47 18.40 -10.60
CA THR A 318 -4.42 17.35 -10.22
C THR A 318 -5.84 17.88 -10.48
N PRO A 319 -6.33 17.81 -11.73
CA PRO A 319 -7.73 18.07 -12.01
C PRO A 319 -8.60 16.98 -11.35
N VAL A 320 -9.69 17.43 -10.72
CA VAL A 320 -10.60 16.57 -9.96
C VAL A 320 -12.04 16.78 -10.38
N SER A 321 -12.86 15.75 -10.19
CA SER A 321 -14.26 15.75 -10.57
C SER A 321 -15.07 14.68 -9.80
N ASN A 322 -16.33 14.50 -10.20
CA ASN A 322 -17.23 13.51 -9.65
C ASN A 322 -17.37 13.62 -8.12
N TYR A 323 -17.77 14.82 -7.66
CA TYR A 323 -18.00 15.09 -6.24
C TYR A 323 -19.08 14.18 -5.68
N GLN A 324 -18.78 13.54 -4.55
CA GLN A 324 -19.69 12.64 -3.83
C GLN A 324 -19.66 12.94 -2.34
N ASN A 325 -20.71 12.54 -1.65
CA ASN A 325 -20.76 12.66 -0.19
C ASN A 325 -20.15 11.41 0.46
N PHE A 326 -19.04 11.60 1.15
CA PHE A 326 -18.37 10.58 1.94
C PHE A 326 -18.56 10.88 3.43
N ASN A 327 -19.53 10.22 4.07
CA ASN A 327 -19.81 10.38 5.51
C ASN A 327 -20.05 11.84 5.94
N GLY A 328 -20.76 12.59 5.10
CA GLY A 328 -21.09 13.99 5.33
C GLY A 328 -20.04 15.00 4.81
N TYR A 329 -18.98 14.58 4.16
CA TYR A 329 -18.00 15.43 3.47
C TYR A 329 -18.19 15.33 1.96
N ASN A 330 -18.32 16.46 1.27
CA ASN A 330 -18.41 16.51 -0.19
C ASN A 330 -17.01 16.60 -0.78
N LEU A 331 -16.52 15.52 -1.36
CA LEU A 331 -15.16 15.38 -1.87
C LEU A 331 -15.16 14.90 -3.32
N PRO A 332 -14.12 15.24 -4.13
CA PRO A 332 -13.95 14.69 -5.46
C PRO A 332 -13.66 13.20 -5.37
N ALA A 333 -14.51 12.38 -5.98
CA ALA A 333 -14.32 10.93 -6.02
C ALA A 333 -13.32 10.48 -7.09
N TYR A 334 -13.02 11.35 -8.08
CA TYR A 334 -12.07 11.09 -9.16
C TYR A 334 -11.06 12.22 -9.28
N GLY A 335 -9.81 11.87 -9.53
CA GLY A 335 -8.73 12.80 -9.84
C GLY A 335 -7.67 12.19 -10.76
N GLU A 336 -7.01 13.06 -11.51
CA GLU A 336 -5.89 12.69 -12.35
C GLU A 336 -4.60 13.36 -11.84
N ALA A 337 -3.47 12.72 -12.07
CA ALA A 337 -2.16 13.28 -11.80
C ALA A 337 -1.44 13.53 -13.13
N LEU A 338 -1.13 14.81 -13.40
CA LEU A 338 -0.57 15.25 -14.66
C LEU A 338 0.78 15.93 -14.49
N TRP A 339 1.71 15.59 -15.38
CA TRP A 339 2.90 16.38 -15.67
C TRP A 339 2.67 17.25 -16.89
N HIS A 340 3.15 18.50 -16.84
CA HIS A 340 3.17 19.40 -17.98
C HIS A 340 4.61 19.51 -18.47
N TYR A 341 4.97 18.61 -19.39
CA TYR A 341 6.26 18.63 -20.06
C TYR A 341 6.31 19.67 -21.18
N PRO A 342 7.50 20.07 -21.67
CA PRO A 342 7.60 20.98 -22.81
C PRO A 342 6.82 20.51 -24.06
N GLU A 343 6.74 19.19 -24.26
CA GLU A 343 6.00 18.58 -25.37
C GLU A 343 4.48 18.44 -25.13
N GLY A 344 3.98 18.80 -23.96
CA GLY A 344 2.55 18.78 -23.61
C GLY A 344 2.22 18.12 -22.29
N ALA A 345 0.95 18.12 -21.95
CA ALA A 345 0.43 17.51 -20.74
C ALA A 345 0.41 15.98 -20.84
N PHE A 346 0.83 15.30 -19.79
CA PHE A 346 0.87 13.84 -19.70
C PHE A 346 0.22 13.36 -18.41
N THR A 347 -0.95 12.73 -18.53
CA THR A 347 -1.61 12.04 -17.41
C THR A 347 -0.89 10.73 -17.11
N TYR A 348 -0.28 10.62 -15.93
CA TYR A 348 0.41 9.42 -15.49
C TYR A 348 -0.36 8.62 -14.45
N GLY A 349 -1.38 9.19 -13.81
CA GLY A 349 -2.18 8.54 -12.79
C GLY A 349 -3.66 8.93 -12.86
N ARG A 350 -4.53 7.96 -12.61
CA ARG A 350 -5.98 8.10 -12.46
C ARG A 350 -6.39 7.43 -11.17
N PHE A 351 -7.09 8.18 -10.31
CA PHE A 351 -7.42 7.75 -8.96
C PHE A 351 -8.93 7.85 -8.74
N ASN A 352 -9.53 6.77 -8.24
CA ASN A 352 -10.90 6.77 -7.74
C ASN A 352 -10.88 6.45 -6.26
N ILE A 353 -11.55 7.26 -5.44
CA ILE A 353 -11.75 6.96 -4.03
C ILE A 353 -12.74 5.81 -3.91
N LYS A 354 -12.30 4.71 -3.33
CA LYS A 354 -13.14 3.56 -2.98
C LYS A 354 -13.73 3.71 -1.57
N ALA A 355 -12.93 4.21 -0.64
CA ALA A 355 -13.35 4.49 0.73
C ALA A 355 -12.46 5.57 1.34
N ILE A 356 -13.05 6.39 2.22
CA ILE A 356 -12.34 7.38 3.02
C ILE A 356 -12.91 7.40 4.43
N LYS A 357 -12.04 7.49 5.44
CA LYS A 357 -12.40 7.58 6.85
C LYS A 357 -11.49 8.57 7.55
N TYR A 358 -12.08 9.47 8.33
CA TYR A 358 -11.36 10.43 9.15
C TYR A 358 -11.25 9.96 10.60
N ASN A 359 -10.21 10.41 11.29
CA ASN A 359 -9.97 10.19 12.72
C ASN A 359 -10.12 8.71 13.11
N THR A 360 -9.48 7.83 12.30
CA THR A 360 -9.44 6.39 12.60
C THR A 360 -8.52 6.11 13.79
N GLU A 361 -8.89 5.11 14.59
CA GLU A 361 -8.14 4.63 15.76
C GLU A 361 -7.24 3.43 15.43
#